data_f9ad6240dec73439acf3e8f8f2a15d28
#
_entry.id   f9ad6240dec73439acf3e8f8f2a15d28
#
_cell.length_a   1.000
_cell.length_b   1.000
_cell.length_c   1.000
_cell.angle_alpha   90.00
_cell.angle_beta   90.00
_cell.angle_gamma   90.00
#
_symmetry.space_group_name_H-M   'P 1'
#
loop_
_entity.id
_entity.type
_entity.pdbx_description
1 polymer ?
#
loop_
_entity_poly.entity_id
_entity_poly.type
_entity_poly.pdbx_seq_one_letter_code
_entity_poly.pdbx_strand_id
1 'polypeptide(L)'
;MDNFARFVDLVVNDVTYLMDRSLNELAQIHNIETEMESAQEWAAKSPQYRREQEGALRSLERYAPGRITLGRLTVNLLKLLTAETKTPFMVPEIVGKLAAMLDYNLGALAGPKCRNLKVRNPEKYKFDPRVLLSDIVQVFLNLSDEKNFVRAVAEDGRNYKKGLFEGTVEILRRRMITTENEIEKLLAFVCKVEALETILEEEGLGQAPEEFSGTPYFNARFVIPFLTDVVGTLDRDRGQGHDQVAFAFGPEGPV
;
A
#
# COMPACT_ATOMS: atom_id res chain seq x y z
N MET A 1 23.05 5.26 10.73
CA MET A 1 22.33 4.98 9.47
C MET A 1 22.97 5.82 8.39
N ASP A 2 23.42 5.22 7.30
CA ASP A 2 23.98 5.98 6.16
C ASP A 2 22.87 6.77 5.42
N ASN A 3 23.26 7.66 4.53
CA ASN A 3 22.30 8.52 3.83
C ASN A 3 21.32 7.71 2.96
N PHE A 4 21.75 6.57 2.44
CA PHE A 4 20.90 5.74 1.59
C PHE A 4 19.89 4.93 2.43
N ALA A 5 20.31 4.37 3.57
CA ALA A 5 19.38 3.71 4.49
C ALA A 5 18.33 4.69 5.02
N ARG A 6 18.71 5.96 5.27
CA ARG A 6 17.77 7.01 5.64
C ARG A 6 16.75 7.32 4.52
N PHE A 7 17.20 7.36 3.27
CA PHE A 7 16.31 7.51 2.11
C PHE A 7 15.33 6.34 2.03
N VAL A 8 15.81 5.10 2.20
CA VAL A 8 14.96 3.89 2.19
C VAL A 8 13.92 3.93 3.31
N ASP A 9 14.29 4.33 4.53
CA ASP A 9 13.35 4.51 5.64
C ASP A 9 12.24 5.51 5.30
N LEU A 10 12.58 6.63 4.67
CA LEU A 10 11.60 7.60 4.20
C LEU A 10 10.67 7.02 3.13
N VAL A 11 11.19 6.25 2.17
CA VAL A 11 10.37 5.58 1.15
C VAL A 11 9.38 4.60 1.79
N VAL A 12 9.82 3.78 2.74
CA VAL A 12 8.93 2.84 3.46
C VAL A 12 7.83 3.58 4.22
N ASN A 13 8.17 4.67 4.90
CA ASN A 13 7.20 5.50 5.62
C ASN A 13 6.18 6.14 4.65
N ASP A 14 6.63 6.64 3.50
CA ASP A 14 5.75 7.24 2.49
C ASP A 14 4.82 6.20 1.86
N VAL A 15 5.32 5.01 1.53
CA VAL A 15 4.47 3.90 1.05
C VAL A 15 3.41 3.58 2.10
N THR A 16 3.79 3.45 3.38
CA THR A 16 2.86 3.18 4.47
C THR A 16 1.74 4.22 4.53
N TYR A 17 2.11 5.50 4.56
CA TYR A 17 1.15 6.60 4.65
C TYR A 17 0.23 6.69 3.43
N LEU A 18 0.80 6.65 2.23
CA LEU A 18 0.06 6.81 0.99
C LEU A 18 -0.88 5.63 0.73
N MET A 19 -0.45 4.42 1.03
CA MET A 19 -1.27 3.23 0.87
C MET A 19 -2.41 3.20 1.87
N ASP A 20 -2.14 3.42 3.16
CA ASP A 20 -3.20 3.50 4.18
C ASP A 20 -4.25 4.55 3.80
N ARG A 21 -3.80 5.74 3.44
CA ARG A 21 -4.70 6.82 3.03
C ARG A 21 -5.53 6.47 1.79
N SER A 22 -4.89 5.91 0.76
CA SER A 22 -5.54 5.53 -0.50
C SER A 22 -6.59 4.43 -0.29
N LEU A 23 -6.26 3.39 0.47
CA LEU A 23 -7.17 2.28 0.74
C LEU A 23 -8.36 2.71 1.60
N ASN A 24 -8.12 3.58 2.60
CA ASN A 24 -9.18 4.16 3.42
C ASN A 24 -10.13 5.04 2.60
N GLU A 25 -9.63 5.84 1.67
CA GLU A 25 -10.45 6.66 0.78
C GLU A 25 -11.29 5.82 -0.18
N LEU A 26 -10.72 4.75 -0.75
CA LEU A 26 -11.48 3.80 -1.57
C LEU A 26 -12.59 3.12 -0.76
N ALA A 27 -12.32 2.72 0.49
CA ALA A 27 -13.32 2.14 1.37
C ALA A 27 -14.45 3.14 1.70
N GLN A 28 -14.12 4.41 1.93
CA GLN A 28 -15.13 5.46 2.14
C GLN A 28 -15.99 5.67 0.90
N ILE A 29 -15.39 5.73 -0.29
CA ILE A 29 -16.10 5.83 -1.57
C ILE A 29 -17.04 4.64 -1.72
N HIS A 30 -16.55 3.42 -1.52
CA HIS A 30 -17.35 2.20 -1.60
C HIS A 30 -18.57 2.25 -0.66
N ASN A 31 -18.37 2.66 0.59
CA ASN A 31 -19.44 2.75 1.57
C ASN A 31 -20.52 3.76 1.15
N ILE A 32 -20.13 4.96 0.71
CA ILE A 32 -21.08 5.98 0.24
C ILE A 32 -21.81 5.50 -1.02
N GLU A 33 -21.09 4.94 -1.99
CA GLU A 33 -21.69 4.40 -3.21
C GLU A 33 -22.70 3.28 -2.90
N THR A 34 -22.38 2.40 -1.95
CA THR A 34 -23.24 1.29 -1.51
C THR A 34 -24.50 1.81 -0.83
N GLU A 35 -24.39 2.80 0.07
CA GLU A 35 -25.56 3.43 0.68
C GLU A 35 -26.49 4.11 -0.35
N MET A 36 -25.91 4.69 -1.41
CA MET A 36 -26.66 5.34 -2.48
C MET A 36 -27.32 4.35 -3.47
N GLU A 37 -26.95 3.06 -3.45
CA GLU A 37 -27.53 2.03 -4.34
C GLU A 37 -28.99 1.73 -3.98
N SER A 38 -29.31 1.69 -2.68
CA SER A 38 -30.70 1.51 -2.24
C SER A 38 -31.46 2.84 -2.29
N ALA A 39 -32.09 3.14 -3.43
CA ALA A 39 -32.81 4.41 -3.62
C ALA A 39 -33.85 4.66 -2.53
N GLN A 40 -34.53 3.61 -2.02
CA GLN A 40 -35.53 3.73 -0.98
C GLN A 40 -34.91 4.08 0.38
N GLU A 41 -33.84 3.38 0.76
CA GLU A 41 -33.13 3.67 2.02
C GLU A 41 -32.42 5.03 1.97
N TRP A 42 -31.85 5.37 0.82
CA TRP A 42 -31.25 6.68 0.60
C TRP A 42 -32.26 7.82 0.69
N ALA A 43 -33.44 7.64 0.11
CA ALA A 43 -34.53 8.65 0.19
C ALA A 43 -35.05 8.83 1.63
N ALA A 44 -34.99 7.78 2.46
CA ALA A 44 -35.38 7.82 3.87
C ALA A 44 -34.41 8.59 4.77
N LYS A 45 -33.15 8.79 4.35
CA LYS A 45 -32.16 9.59 5.07
C LYS A 45 -32.52 11.08 5.06
N SER A 46 -32.10 11.81 6.11
CA SER A 46 -32.35 13.25 6.16
C SER A 46 -31.71 14.00 4.99
N PRO A 47 -32.31 15.09 4.50
CA PRO A 47 -31.72 15.88 3.41
C PRO A 47 -30.33 16.43 3.74
N GLN A 48 -30.05 16.71 5.01
CA GLN A 48 -28.74 17.16 5.49
C GLN A 48 -27.71 16.04 5.33
N TYR A 49 -27.99 14.84 5.83
CA TYR A 49 -27.11 13.69 5.72
C TYR A 49 -26.75 13.37 4.26
N ARG A 50 -27.76 13.36 3.37
CA ARG A 50 -27.53 13.12 1.95
C ARG A 50 -26.60 14.15 1.32
N ARG A 51 -26.78 15.44 1.61
CA ARG A 51 -25.90 16.50 1.12
C ARG A 51 -24.47 16.37 1.64
N GLU A 52 -24.30 15.98 2.91
CA GLU A 52 -23.00 15.74 3.52
C GLU A 52 -22.28 14.57 2.83
N GLN A 53 -22.95 13.43 2.64
CA GLN A 53 -22.37 12.26 1.96
C GLN A 53 -22.05 12.55 0.48
N GLU A 54 -22.93 13.21 -0.24
CA GLU A 54 -22.67 13.64 -1.62
C GLU A 54 -21.52 14.65 -1.70
N GLY A 55 -21.40 15.53 -0.73
CA GLY A 55 -20.27 16.46 -0.61
C GLY A 55 -18.96 15.74 -0.34
N ALA A 56 -18.96 14.76 0.59
CA ALA A 56 -17.82 13.93 0.90
C ALA A 56 -17.38 13.12 -0.34
N LEU A 57 -18.33 12.49 -1.06
CA LEU A 57 -18.04 11.74 -2.28
C LEU A 57 -17.39 12.64 -3.34
N ARG A 58 -17.94 13.82 -3.62
CA ARG A 58 -17.34 14.78 -4.57
C ARG A 58 -15.92 15.18 -4.19
N SER A 59 -15.66 15.37 -2.89
CA SER A 59 -14.32 15.68 -2.39
C SER A 59 -13.35 14.50 -2.60
N LEU A 60 -13.78 13.28 -2.26
CA LEU A 60 -12.99 12.06 -2.48
C LEU A 60 -12.72 11.83 -3.97
N GLU A 61 -13.72 11.98 -4.83
CA GLU A 61 -13.58 11.86 -6.28
C GLU A 61 -12.55 12.83 -6.86
N ARG A 62 -12.44 14.01 -6.27
CA ARG A 62 -11.47 15.03 -6.71
C ARG A 62 -10.03 14.71 -6.30
N TYR A 63 -9.81 14.20 -5.08
CA TYR A 63 -8.46 14.08 -4.52
C TYR A 63 -7.91 12.66 -4.49
N ALA A 64 -8.76 11.63 -4.37
CA ALA A 64 -8.32 10.24 -4.29
C ALA A 64 -7.50 9.78 -5.52
N PRO A 65 -7.85 10.13 -6.78
CA PRO A 65 -7.08 9.69 -7.93
C PRO A 65 -5.60 10.08 -7.89
N GLY A 66 -5.31 11.29 -7.42
CA GLY A 66 -3.93 11.77 -7.27
C GLY A 66 -3.16 11.00 -6.19
N ARG A 67 -3.78 10.76 -5.03
CA ARG A 67 -3.16 10.00 -3.94
C ARG A 67 -2.95 8.53 -4.29
N ILE A 68 -3.93 7.89 -4.90
CA ILE A 68 -3.84 6.49 -5.35
C ILE A 68 -2.74 6.35 -6.40
N THR A 69 -2.63 7.29 -7.34
CA THR A 69 -1.54 7.30 -8.33
C THR A 69 -0.19 7.40 -7.64
N LEU A 70 -0.04 8.33 -6.69
CA LEU A 70 1.22 8.51 -5.97
C LEU A 70 1.56 7.27 -5.14
N GLY A 71 0.59 6.69 -4.40
CA GLY A 71 0.79 5.46 -3.64
C GLY A 71 1.25 4.29 -4.53
N ARG A 72 0.64 4.12 -5.70
CA ARG A 72 1.06 3.09 -6.66
C ARG A 72 2.48 3.33 -7.18
N LEU A 73 2.84 4.58 -7.47
CA LEU A 73 4.19 4.92 -7.94
C LEU A 73 5.24 4.68 -6.85
N THR A 74 4.94 4.96 -5.59
CA THR A 74 5.86 4.70 -4.48
C THR A 74 6.02 3.19 -4.21
N VAL A 75 4.96 2.39 -4.34
CA VAL A 75 5.07 0.91 -4.29
C VAL A 75 5.91 0.39 -5.46
N ASN A 76 5.71 0.90 -6.67
CA ASN A 76 6.54 0.52 -7.81
C ASN A 76 8.02 0.93 -7.61
N LEU A 77 8.29 2.10 -7.05
CA LEU A 77 9.65 2.51 -6.68
C LEU A 77 10.27 1.54 -5.67
N LEU A 78 9.53 1.17 -4.62
CA LEU A 78 9.97 0.19 -3.63
C LEU A 78 10.31 -1.16 -4.28
N LYS A 79 9.47 -1.64 -5.20
CA LYS A 79 9.71 -2.85 -5.96
C LYS A 79 11.03 -2.78 -6.76
N LEU A 80 11.28 -1.68 -7.44
CA LEU A 80 12.52 -1.48 -8.20
C LEU A 80 13.74 -1.40 -7.30
N LEU A 81 13.67 -0.64 -6.20
CA LEU A 81 14.76 -0.52 -5.25
C LEU A 81 15.12 -1.87 -4.61
N THR A 82 14.11 -2.66 -4.22
CA THR A 82 14.35 -4.00 -3.61
C THR A 82 14.88 -5.03 -4.60
N ALA A 83 14.64 -4.84 -5.89
CA ALA A 83 15.23 -5.68 -6.92
C ALA A 83 16.74 -5.41 -7.09
N GLU A 84 17.14 -4.13 -7.04
CA GLU A 84 18.52 -3.70 -7.28
C GLU A 84 19.41 -3.79 -6.04
N THR A 85 18.86 -3.49 -4.85
CA THR A 85 19.61 -3.49 -3.61
C THR A 85 18.76 -3.95 -2.43
N LYS A 86 19.31 -4.82 -1.59
CA LYS A 86 18.60 -5.42 -0.45
C LYS A 86 19.11 -4.93 0.89
N THR A 87 20.44 -4.76 0.98
CA THR A 87 21.14 -4.44 2.24
C THR A 87 20.54 -3.28 3.03
N PRO A 88 20.17 -2.14 2.43
CA PRO A 88 19.61 -1.01 3.18
C PRO A 88 18.24 -1.30 3.80
N PHE A 89 17.49 -2.23 3.20
CA PHE A 89 16.18 -2.67 3.72
C PHE A 89 16.32 -3.63 4.90
N MET A 90 17.49 -4.25 5.09
CA MET A 90 17.76 -5.22 6.15
C MET A 90 18.24 -4.60 7.46
N VAL A 91 18.31 -3.27 7.52
CA VAL A 91 18.62 -2.53 8.75
C VAL A 91 17.50 -2.77 9.78
N PRO A 92 17.81 -3.09 11.05
CA PRO A 92 16.81 -3.46 12.06
C PRO A 92 15.66 -2.47 12.22
N GLU A 93 15.95 -1.17 12.12
CA GLU A 93 14.97 -0.10 12.24
C GLU A 93 14.00 0.00 11.04
N ILE A 94 14.34 -0.64 9.91
CA ILE A 94 13.59 -0.58 8.64
C ILE A 94 12.87 -1.88 8.38
N VAL A 95 13.53 -3.02 8.54
CA VAL A 95 13.01 -4.32 8.09
C VAL A 95 11.69 -4.69 8.73
N GLY A 96 11.50 -4.41 10.03
CA GLY A 96 10.24 -4.65 10.73
C GLY A 96 9.09 -3.77 10.21
N LYS A 97 9.36 -2.48 9.97
CA LYS A 97 8.36 -1.57 9.37
C LYS A 97 7.97 -2.01 7.96
N LEU A 98 8.96 -2.45 7.17
CA LEU A 98 8.75 -2.92 5.81
C LEU A 98 7.87 -4.18 5.80
N ALA A 99 8.18 -5.17 6.64
CA ALA A 99 7.39 -6.39 6.78
C ALA A 99 5.93 -6.06 7.17
N ALA A 100 5.72 -5.30 8.24
CA ALA A 100 4.39 -4.90 8.71
C ALA A 100 3.59 -4.13 7.65
N MET A 101 4.23 -3.24 6.90
CA MET A 101 3.59 -2.49 5.82
C MET A 101 3.17 -3.41 4.67
N LEU A 102 4.02 -4.35 4.28
CA LEU A 102 3.72 -5.29 3.19
C LEU A 102 2.58 -6.24 3.59
N ASP A 103 2.63 -6.82 4.80
CA ASP A 103 1.58 -7.73 5.31
C ASP A 103 0.23 -7.01 5.45
N TYR A 104 0.23 -5.77 5.96
CA TYR A 104 -0.99 -4.95 6.03
C TYR A 104 -1.61 -4.72 4.65
N ASN A 105 -0.81 -4.31 3.66
CA ASN A 105 -1.29 -4.06 2.31
C ASN A 105 -1.74 -5.34 1.60
N LEU A 106 -1.03 -6.46 1.80
CA LEU A 106 -1.45 -7.76 1.30
C LEU A 106 -2.82 -8.14 1.89
N GLY A 107 -3.00 -7.96 3.20
CA GLY A 107 -4.27 -8.18 3.91
C GLY A 107 -5.42 -7.33 3.38
N ALA A 108 -5.16 -6.07 3.03
CA ALA A 108 -6.16 -5.17 2.47
C ALA A 108 -6.57 -5.57 1.03
N LEU A 109 -5.62 -6.04 0.20
CA LEU A 109 -5.85 -6.35 -1.21
C LEU A 109 -6.36 -7.79 -1.44
N ALA A 110 -5.90 -8.75 -0.67
CA ALA A 110 -6.21 -10.17 -0.85
C ALA A 110 -7.04 -10.77 0.28
N GLY A 111 -7.09 -10.14 1.44
CA GLY A 111 -7.86 -10.59 2.59
C GLY A 111 -9.36 -10.27 2.50
N PRO A 112 -10.14 -10.63 3.53
CA PRO A 112 -11.62 -10.46 3.54
C PRO A 112 -12.08 -9.03 3.32
N LYS A 113 -11.29 -8.05 3.76
CA LYS A 113 -11.59 -6.61 3.64
C LYS A 113 -11.43 -6.06 2.21
N CYS A 114 -10.87 -6.83 1.27
CA CYS A 114 -10.71 -6.38 -0.12
C CYS A 114 -12.06 -6.04 -0.80
N ARG A 115 -13.17 -6.56 -0.28
CA ARG A 115 -14.52 -6.23 -0.74
C ARG A 115 -14.86 -4.75 -0.55
N ASN A 116 -14.31 -4.11 0.49
CA ASN A 116 -14.54 -2.69 0.78
C ASN A 116 -13.81 -1.76 -0.21
N LEU A 117 -12.93 -2.30 -1.05
CA LEU A 117 -12.23 -1.54 -2.10
C LEU A 117 -12.95 -1.57 -3.46
N LYS A 118 -14.13 -2.21 -3.53
CA LYS A 118 -14.92 -2.32 -4.76
C LYS A 118 -15.71 -1.04 -5.01
N VAL A 119 -15.09 -0.07 -5.65
CA VAL A 119 -15.76 1.13 -6.14
C VAL A 119 -16.43 0.86 -7.50
N ARG A 120 -17.50 1.60 -7.84
CA ARG A 120 -18.27 1.43 -9.10
C ARG A 120 -17.42 1.62 -10.34
N ASN A 121 -16.55 2.61 -10.32
CA ASN A 121 -15.67 2.93 -11.44
C ASN A 121 -14.20 3.06 -10.97
N PRO A 122 -13.47 1.93 -10.86
CA PRO A 122 -12.07 1.95 -10.39
C PRO A 122 -11.14 2.74 -11.31
N GLU A 123 -11.43 2.83 -12.62
CA GLU A 123 -10.63 3.59 -13.58
C GLU A 123 -10.67 5.10 -13.28
N LYS A 124 -11.81 5.61 -12.81
CA LYS A 124 -11.96 7.01 -12.36
C LYS A 124 -10.95 7.37 -11.27
N TYR A 125 -10.65 6.40 -10.40
CA TYR A 125 -9.71 6.56 -9.29
C TYR A 125 -8.30 6.09 -9.64
N LYS A 126 -8.06 5.64 -10.89
CA LYS A 126 -6.79 5.06 -11.33
C LYS A 126 -6.34 3.89 -10.45
N PHE A 127 -7.31 3.16 -9.90
CA PHE A 127 -7.09 2.04 -9.01
C PHE A 127 -7.09 0.73 -9.79
N ASP A 128 -5.95 0.07 -9.84
CA ASP A 128 -5.79 -1.27 -10.37
C ASP A 128 -5.26 -2.21 -9.27
N PRO A 129 -6.17 -2.95 -8.59
CA PRO A 129 -5.78 -3.84 -7.51
C PRO A 129 -4.89 -5.00 -7.97
N ARG A 130 -4.96 -5.41 -9.25
CA ARG A 130 -4.12 -6.51 -9.76
C ARG A 130 -2.68 -6.08 -9.90
N VAL A 131 -2.45 -4.91 -10.50
CA VAL A 131 -1.10 -4.34 -10.63
C VAL A 131 -0.50 -4.08 -9.26
N LEU A 132 -1.27 -3.50 -8.34
CA LEU A 132 -0.79 -3.21 -7.00
C LEU A 132 -0.46 -4.48 -6.21
N LEU A 133 -1.31 -5.52 -6.30
CA LEU A 133 -1.04 -6.83 -5.68
C LEU A 133 0.20 -7.48 -6.27
N SER A 134 0.37 -7.44 -7.59
CA SER A 134 1.56 -7.95 -8.27
C SER A 134 2.83 -7.24 -7.78
N ASP A 135 2.81 -5.91 -7.69
CA ASP A 135 3.96 -5.13 -7.23
C ASP A 135 4.34 -5.46 -5.77
N ILE A 136 3.35 -5.60 -4.87
CA ILE A 136 3.59 -5.98 -3.47
C ILE A 136 4.17 -7.40 -3.38
N VAL A 137 3.57 -8.36 -4.09
CA VAL A 137 4.10 -9.74 -4.15
C VAL A 137 5.53 -9.74 -4.66
N GLN A 138 5.85 -8.92 -5.66
CA GLN A 138 7.21 -8.85 -6.19
C GLN A 138 8.22 -8.31 -5.15
N VAL A 139 7.81 -7.39 -4.26
CA VAL A 139 8.67 -6.96 -3.15
C VAL A 139 8.95 -8.12 -2.19
N PHE A 140 7.94 -8.92 -1.83
CA PHE A 140 8.17 -10.14 -1.05
C PHE A 140 9.18 -11.08 -1.73
N LEU A 141 9.01 -11.32 -3.03
CA LEU A 141 9.89 -12.20 -3.80
C LEU A 141 11.32 -11.67 -3.89
N ASN A 142 11.49 -10.36 -4.07
CA ASN A 142 12.81 -9.73 -4.11
C ASN A 142 13.59 -9.94 -2.79
N LEU A 143 12.88 -10.00 -1.66
CA LEU A 143 13.46 -10.09 -0.32
C LEU A 143 13.33 -11.49 0.30
N SER A 144 12.75 -12.46 -0.40
CA SER A 144 12.42 -13.81 0.11
C SER A 144 13.60 -14.65 0.59
N ASP A 145 14.83 -14.30 0.18
CA ASP A 145 16.07 -14.99 0.59
C ASP A 145 16.82 -14.26 1.72
N GLU A 146 16.35 -13.06 2.11
CA GLU A 146 16.96 -12.25 3.16
C GLU A 146 16.48 -12.73 4.54
N LYS A 147 17.39 -13.32 5.32
CA LYS A 147 17.06 -13.90 6.64
C LYS A 147 16.39 -12.90 7.60
N ASN A 148 16.87 -11.65 7.60
CA ASN A 148 16.31 -10.61 8.45
C ASN A 148 14.86 -10.26 8.04
N PHE A 149 14.56 -10.30 6.74
CA PHE A 149 13.21 -10.07 6.26
C PHE A 149 12.26 -11.23 6.59
N VAL A 150 12.71 -12.49 6.36
CA VAL A 150 11.93 -13.69 6.74
C VAL A 150 11.60 -13.65 8.23
N ARG A 151 12.58 -13.28 9.07
CA ARG A 151 12.41 -13.15 10.52
C ARG A 151 11.42 -12.03 10.87
N ALA A 152 11.54 -10.86 10.25
CA ALA A 152 10.66 -9.73 10.50
C ALA A 152 9.20 -10.04 10.15
N VAL A 153 8.95 -10.82 9.08
CA VAL A 153 7.60 -11.30 8.71
C VAL A 153 7.09 -12.31 9.74
N ALA A 154 7.93 -13.27 10.18
CA ALA A 154 7.55 -14.25 11.21
C ALA A 154 7.23 -13.59 12.57
N GLU A 155 7.93 -12.51 12.92
CA GLU A 155 7.71 -11.74 14.15
C GLU A 155 6.49 -10.79 14.07
N ASP A 156 5.95 -10.51 12.88
CA ASP A 156 4.75 -9.66 12.71
C ASP A 156 3.44 -10.44 12.96
N GLY A 157 3.28 -10.96 14.16
CA GLY A 157 2.10 -11.74 14.56
C GLY A 157 0.75 -11.02 14.47
N ARG A 158 0.73 -9.71 14.19
CA ARG A 158 -0.50 -8.93 14.02
C ARG A 158 -1.06 -9.00 12.61
N ASN A 159 -0.22 -8.94 11.60
CA ASN A 159 -0.62 -8.87 10.20
C ASN A 159 -0.33 -10.17 9.46
N TYR A 160 0.75 -10.87 9.81
CA TYR A 160 1.06 -12.16 9.19
C TYR A 160 -0.02 -13.20 9.53
N LYS A 161 -0.54 -13.83 8.51
CA LYS A 161 -1.46 -14.97 8.60
C LYS A 161 -1.24 -15.91 7.42
N LYS A 162 -0.90 -17.17 7.70
CA LYS A 162 -0.74 -18.21 6.69
C LYS A 162 -1.88 -18.24 5.68
N GLY A 163 -3.13 -18.26 6.14
CA GLY A 163 -4.30 -18.28 5.28
C GLY A 163 -4.43 -17.07 4.36
N LEU A 164 -3.79 -15.94 4.70
CA LEU A 164 -3.73 -14.78 3.82
C LEU A 164 -2.84 -15.05 2.60
N PHE A 165 -1.67 -15.64 2.80
CA PHE A 165 -0.76 -16.00 1.71
C PHE A 165 -1.34 -17.11 0.83
N GLU A 166 -1.97 -18.13 1.42
CA GLU A 166 -2.69 -19.18 0.67
C GLU A 166 -3.81 -18.59 -0.19
N GLY A 167 -4.64 -17.73 0.37
CA GLY A 167 -5.68 -17.01 -0.37
C GLY A 167 -5.10 -16.08 -1.45
N THR A 168 -3.96 -15.45 -1.19
CA THR A 168 -3.24 -14.64 -2.18
C THR A 168 -2.79 -15.49 -3.36
N VAL A 169 -2.17 -16.64 -3.11
CA VAL A 169 -1.75 -17.60 -4.15
C VAL A 169 -2.93 -18.02 -5.02
N GLU A 170 -4.08 -18.32 -4.42
CA GLU A 170 -5.29 -18.67 -5.16
C GLU A 170 -5.76 -17.53 -6.07
N ILE A 171 -5.72 -16.28 -5.57
CA ILE A 171 -6.07 -15.09 -6.36
C ILE A 171 -5.09 -14.91 -7.52
N LEU A 172 -3.78 -15.01 -7.27
CA LEU A 172 -2.73 -14.88 -8.28
C LEU A 172 -2.92 -15.87 -9.42
N ARG A 173 -3.17 -17.15 -9.11
CA ARG A 173 -3.44 -18.20 -10.09
C ARG A 173 -4.74 -17.96 -10.86
N ARG A 174 -5.83 -17.78 -10.16
CA ARG A 174 -7.17 -17.61 -10.77
C ARG A 174 -7.25 -16.39 -11.68
N ARG A 175 -6.51 -15.34 -11.36
CA ARG A 175 -6.50 -14.08 -12.11
C ARG A 175 -5.33 -13.96 -13.07
N MET A 176 -4.45 -14.96 -13.11
CA MET A 176 -3.23 -14.97 -13.95
C MET A 176 -2.41 -13.67 -13.77
N ILE A 177 -2.20 -13.28 -12.50
CA ILE A 177 -1.52 -12.02 -12.16
C ILE A 177 0.00 -12.18 -12.28
N THR A 178 0.51 -13.38 -11.98
CA THR A 178 1.94 -13.68 -11.95
C THR A 178 2.19 -15.08 -12.50
N THR A 179 3.46 -15.43 -12.71
CA THR A 179 3.88 -16.73 -13.25
C THR A 179 3.83 -17.82 -12.19
N GLU A 180 3.69 -19.10 -12.60
CA GLU A 180 3.71 -20.22 -11.64
C GLU A 180 5.06 -20.33 -10.92
N ASN A 181 6.18 -20.02 -11.57
CA ASN A 181 7.49 -19.97 -10.92
C ASN A 181 7.54 -18.93 -9.77
N GLU A 182 6.90 -17.76 -9.94
CA GLU A 182 6.82 -16.75 -8.88
C GLU A 182 5.91 -17.22 -7.74
N ILE A 183 4.83 -17.93 -8.06
CA ILE A 183 3.95 -18.54 -7.06
C ILE A 183 4.71 -19.60 -6.24
N GLU A 184 5.49 -20.47 -6.89
CA GLU A 184 6.33 -21.45 -6.21
C GLU A 184 7.35 -20.80 -5.27
N LYS A 185 7.99 -19.69 -5.70
CA LYS A 185 8.87 -18.90 -4.84
C LYS A 185 8.15 -18.28 -3.64
N LEU A 186 6.93 -17.78 -3.85
CA LEU A 186 6.12 -17.24 -2.77
C LEU A 186 5.75 -18.32 -1.75
N LEU A 187 5.36 -19.51 -2.21
CA LEU A 187 5.09 -20.65 -1.35
C LEU A 187 6.33 -21.11 -0.57
N ALA A 188 7.49 -21.15 -1.23
CA ALA A 188 8.76 -21.45 -0.58
C ALA A 188 9.13 -20.41 0.50
N PHE A 189 8.84 -19.13 0.24
CA PHE A 189 8.99 -18.07 1.24
C PHE A 189 8.07 -18.29 2.45
N VAL A 190 6.79 -18.61 2.23
CA VAL A 190 5.84 -18.91 3.30
C VAL A 190 6.32 -20.08 4.16
N CYS A 191 6.82 -21.16 3.55
CA CYS A 191 7.40 -22.29 4.29
C CYS A 191 8.59 -21.88 5.18
N LYS A 192 9.45 -20.94 4.71
CA LYS A 192 10.56 -20.41 5.52
C LYS A 192 10.05 -19.61 6.73
N VAL A 193 9.02 -18.78 6.52
CA VAL A 193 8.40 -17.98 7.59
C VAL A 193 7.78 -18.89 8.65
N GLU A 194 6.99 -19.89 8.24
CA GLU A 194 6.36 -20.85 9.16
C GLU A 194 7.36 -21.66 9.98
N ALA A 195 8.41 -22.15 9.34
CA ALA A 195 9.45 -22.86 10.04
C ALA A 195 10.11 -22.00 11.12
N LEU A 196 10.29 -20.71 10.85
CA LEU A 196 10.87 -19.78 11.81
C LEU A 196 9.87 -19.38 12.90
N GLU A 197 8.60 -19.18 12.56
CA GLU A 197 7.52 -18.90 13.51
C GLU A 197 7.41 -20.01 14.57
N THR A 198 7.44 -21.28 14.13
CA THR A 198 7.46 -22.44 15.04
C THR A 198 8.64 -22.41 16.02
N ILE A 199 9.83 -22.07 15.53
CA ILE A 199 11.03 -21.97 16.39
C ILE A 199 10.87 -20.82 17.40
N LEU A 200 10.36 -19.67 16.98
CA LEU A 200 10.15 -18.50 17.86
C LEU A 200 9.10 -18.79 18.94
N GLU A 201 8.05 -19.54 18.61
CA GLU A 201 7.04 -19.98 19.57
C GLU A 201 7.63 -20.95 20.61
N GLU A 202 8.45 -21.94 20.18
CA GLU A 202 9.11 -22.89 21.06
C GLU A 202 10.12 -22.20 22.01
N GLU A 203 10.78 -21.15 21.54
CA GLU A 203 11.75 -20.36 22.34
C GLU A 203 11.05 -19.35 23.27
N GLY A 204 9.72 -19.23 23.24
CA GLY A 204 8.94 -18.28 24.05
C GLY A 204 9.10 -16.82 23.63
N LEU A 205 9.65 -16.56 22.45
CA LEU A 205 9.87 -15.22 21.88
C LEU A 205 8.70 -14.72 21.02
N GLY A 206 7.67 -15.53 20.86
CA GLY A 206 6.54 -15.30 19.91
C GLY A 206 5.44 -14.35 20.36
N GLN A 207 5.57 -13.64 21.49
CA GLN A 207 4.56 -12.65 21.91
C GLN A 207 5.15 -11.25 21.98
N ALA A 208 4.88 -10.43 20.98
CA ALA A 208 5.10 -8.99 21.08
C ALA A 208 4.15 -8.38 22.14
N PRO A 209 4.63 -7.43 22.98
CA PRO A 209 3.78 -6.75 23.97
C PRO A 209 2.62 -6.02 23.30
N GLU A 210 1.44 -6.07 23.90
CA GLU A 210 0.19 -5.43 23.43
C GLU A 210 0.20 -3.89 23.42
N GLU A 211 1.32 -3.22 23.69
CA GLU A 211 1.39 -1.78 23.84
C GLU A 211 2.04 -1.09 22.64
N PHE A 212 1.32 -0.94 21.52
CA PHE A 212 1.53 0.18 20.58
C PHE A 212 0.28 0.39 19.71
N SER A 213 -0.83 0.83 20.30
CA SER A 213 -1.95 1.43 19.58
C SER A 213 -1.72 2.95 19.44
N GLY A 214 -0.82 3.34 18.60
CA GLY A 214 -0.61 4.73 18.26
C GLY A 214 -0.20 4.83 16.81
N THR A 215 -1.09 5.30 15.94
CA THR A 215 -0.73 5.72 14.59
C THR A 215 0.41 6.72 14.69
N PRO A 216 1.62 6.44 14.17
CA PRO A 216 2.65 7.47 14.11
C PRO A 216 2.23 8.51 13.08
N TYR A 217 1.89 9.71 13.55
CA TYR A 217 1.77 10.88 12.70
C TYR A 217 3.16 11.19 12.13
N PHE A 218 3.44 10.72 10.93
CA PHE A 218 4.64 11.08 10.20
C PHE A 218 4.36 12.24 9.26
N ASN A 219 5.19 13.28 9.36
CA ASN A 219 5.19 14.43 8.47
C ASN A 219 5.64 14.00 7.06
N ALA A 220 4.70 13.76 6.17
CA ALA A 220 4.92 13.48 4.73
C ALA A 220 5.54 14.65 3.94
N ARG A 221 6.17 15.61 4.64
CA ARG A 221 6.56 16.92 4.05
C ARG A 221 7.87 16.90 3.27
N PHE A 222 8.63 15.79 3.30
CA PHE A 222 10.03 15.81 2.84
C PHE A 222 10.36 14.98 1.59
N VAL A 223 9.56 13.97 1.22
CA VAL A 223 9.88 13.11 0.06
C VAL A 223 9.02 13.44 -1.17
N ILE A 224 7.83 13.99 -0.99
CA ILE A 224 6.96 14.40 -2.10
C ILE A 224 7.66 15.37 -3.08
N PRO A 225 8.44 16.40 -2.65
CA PRO A 225 9.19 17.25 -3.56
C PRO A 225 10.26 16.50 -4.36
N PHE A 226 10.92 15.52 -3.74
CA PHE A 226 11.97 14.73 -4.39
C PHE A 226 11.41 13.77 -5.45
N LEU A 227 10.26 13.13 -5.16
CA LEU A 227 9.59 12.24 -6.12
C LEU A 227 9.01 12.99 -7.31
N THR A 228 8.51 14.21 -7.14
CA THR A 228 8.06 15.07 -8.25
C THR A 228 9.20 15.45 -9.19
N ASP A 229 10.41 15.68 -8.67
CA ASP A 229 11.58 15.98 -9.49
C ASP A 229 12.09 14.75 -10.25
N VAL A 230 12.07 13.55 -9.63
CA VAL A 230 12.48 12.29 -10.26
C VAL A 230 11.47 11.85 -11.33
N VAL A 231 10.17 11.99 -11.06
CA VAL A 231 9.12 11.66 -12.05
C VAL A 231 9.14 12.67 -13.20
N GLY A 232 9.41 13.94 -12.94
CA GLY A 232 9.55 14.98 -13.97
C GLY A 232 10.77 14.79 -14.88
N THR A 233 11.82 14.11 -14.44
CA THR A 233 12.97 13.75 -15.26
C THR A 233 12.74 12.50 -16.11
N LEU A 234 12.01 11.50 -15.61
CA LEU A 234 11.66 10.29 -16.35
C LEU A 234 10.66 10.54 -17.49
N ASP A 235 9.78 11.53 -17.35
CA ASP A 235 8.83 11.92 -18.40
C ASP A 235 9.48 12.80 -19.49
N ARG A 236 10.57 13.50 -19.21
CA ARG A 236 11.30 14.29 -20.21
C ARG A 236 12.05 13.42 -21.22
N ASP A 237 12.42 12.19 -20.86
CA ASP A 237 13.11 11.27 -21.75
C ASP A 237 12.15 10.44 -22.65
N ARG A 238 10.84 10.56 -22.47
CA ARG A 238 9.82 9.78 -23.21
C ARG A 238 8.97 10.55 -24.21
N GLY A 239 9.38 11.67 -24.68
CA GLY A 239 8.65 12.22 -25.83
C GLY A 239 8.39 13.71 -25.76
N GLN A 240 9.01 14.40 -26.66
CA GLN A 240 8.54 15.69 -27.16
C GLN A 240 7.12 15.52 -27.73
N GLY A 241 6.14 16.09 -27.07
CA GLY A 241 4.75 16.16 -27.55
C GLY A 241 3.90 16.99 -26.58
N HIS A 242 3.74 18.25 -26.95
CA HIS A 242 2.85 19.27 -26.42
C HIS A 242 1.70 18.82 -25.48
N ASP A 243 1.70 19.31 -24.20
CA ASP A 243 0.68 20.28 -23.79
C ASP A 243 1.04 20.86 -22.40
N GLN A 244 1.11 22.18 -22.35
CA GLN A 244 1.33 22.96 -21.14
C GLN A 244 0.06 22.92 -20.28
N VAL A 245 0.13 22.34 -19.08
CA VAL A 245 -0.83 22.62 -18.02
C VAL A 245 -0.11 23.40 -16.93
N ALA A 246 -0.34 24.70 -16.95
CA ALA A 246 0.13 25.63 -15.93
C ALA A 246 -0.67 25.42 -14.64
N PHE A 247 0.00 25.00 -13.56
CA PHE A 247 -0.53 25.10 -12.22
C PHE A 247 -0.14 26.45 -11.62
N ALA A 248 -1.09 27.38 -11.61
CA ALA A 248 -0.94 28.64 -10.88
C ALA A 248 -1.30 28.41 -9.40
N PHE A 249 -0.32 28.51 -8.52
CA PHE A 249 -0.53 28.75 -7.08
C PHE A 249 -0.53 30.26 -6.86
N GLY A 250 -1.71 30.82 -6.56
CA GLY A 250 -1.82 32.19 -6.07
C GLY A 250 -1.66 32.22 -4.53
N PRO A 251 -0.95 33.24 -3.99
CA PRO A 251 -0.87 33.43 -2.55
C PRO A 251 -2.07 34.26 -2.07
N GLU A 252 -2.83 33.76 -1.13
CA GLU A 252 -3.71 34.62 -0.32
C GLU A 252 -3.05 34.87 1.03
N GLY A 253 -2.68 36.12 1.26
CA GLY A 253 -2.32 36.66 2.56
C GLY A 253 -3.55 37.28 3.24
N PRO A 254 -3.48 37.56 4.57
CA PRO A 254 -4.65 37.88 5.37
C PRO A 254 -5.02 39.37 5.33
N VAL A 255 -6.32 39.64 5.37
CA VAL A 255 -6.93 40.78 6.08
C VAL A 255 -8.19 40.26 6.77
#